data_7768049552ef8ab250a791d1ae433758
#
_entry.id   7768049552ef8ab250a791d1ae433758
#
_cell.length_a   1.000
_cell.length_b   1.000
_cell.length_c   1.000
_cell.angle_alpha   90.00
_cell.angle_beta   90.00
_cell.angle_gamma   90.00
#
_symmetry.space_group_name_H-M   'P 1'
#
loop_
_entity.id
_entity.type
_entity.pdbx_description
1 polymer ?
#
loop_
_entity_poly.entity_id
_entity_poly.type
_entity_poly.pdbx_seq_one_letter_code
_entity_poly.pdbx_strand_id
1 'polypeptide(L)'
;MAEHPTPTTSDADETPRVVTPRPEEASAVLDLADRAGAADGHPPLSDQTRVLLARGGQLWWGATRGPDGAIDGAAVLVPEGTAAVLELVVDPAARRIGRGTALADAAAAAVRDLAREETTSVWAHGMLPGAVRLARRHGLEPVRELRRMRLSHAALAALPEVRLADGVALRGFVPGQDEQAWLDVNAAAFADHPEQGSLTRADLDDRMAEDWFDADGLLLAAREADGRLLGFHWTKVEPDAGADGPRVGEVYAVGVSPDAQGLGLGRALTLAGLHRMAEQGVDVVDLYVDADNTAAVALYASLGFELFAADAQYRRP
;
A
#
# COMPACT_ATOMS: atom_id res chain seq x y z
N MET A 1 43.24 48.12 24.63
CA MET A 1 43.19 46.65 24.59
C MET A 1 41.72 46.26 24.41
N ALA A 2 41.36 45.93 23.20
CA ALA A 2 39.99 45.47 22.88
C ALA A 2 40.01 43.94 22.86
N GLU A 3 39.24 43.33 23.76
CA GLU A 3 39.03 41.89 23.78
C GLU A 3 38.16 41.51 22.60
N HIS A 4 38.70 40.64 21.74
CA HIS A 4 37.92 39.95 20.72
C HIS A 4 37.06 38.85 21.37
N PRO A 5 35.74 38.78 21.12
CA PRO A 5 34.97 37.63 21.55
C PRO A 5 35.34 36.41 20.68
N THR A 6 35.68 35.33 21.37
CA THR A 6 35.86 34.00 20.79
C THR A 6 34.57 33.53 20.12
N PRO A 7 34.58 32.97 18.91
CA PRO A 7 33.39 32.44 18.32
C PRO A 7 32.95 31.21 19.11
N THR A 8 31.72 31.24 19.58
CA THR A 8 30.99 30.07 20.11
C THR A 8 30.95 28.97 19.06
N THR A 9 31.43 27.81 19.44
CA THR A 9 31.34 26.57 18.66
C THR A 9 29.88 26.31 18.23
N SER A 10 29.71 26.22 16.94
CA SER A 10 28.43 25.91 16.27
C SER A 10 27.90 24.53 16.72
N ASP A 11 26.65 24.49 17.17
CA ASP A 11 25.82 23.29 17.47
C ASP A 11 25.57 22.35 16.25
N ALA A 12 26.43 22.38 15.26
CA ALA A 12 26.20 21.72 13.95
C ALA A 12 26.67 20.26 13.85
N ASP A 13 27.18 19.66 14.95
CA ASP A 13 27.83 18.34 14.88
C ASP A 13 27.27 17.31 15.90
N GLU A 14 26.10 17.55 16.49
CA GLU A 14 25.49 16.59 17.39
C GLU A 14 24.60 15.63 16.60
N THR A 15 24.98 14.34 16.55
CA THR A 15 24.17 13.28 15.94
C THR A 15 22.77 13.30 16.54
N PRO A 16 21.70 13.35 15.73
CA PRO A 16 20.33 13.39 16.24
C PRO A 16 20.03 12.24 17.19
N ARG A 17 19.63 12.56 18.42
CA ARG A 17 19.31 11.55 19.43
C ARG A 17 17.94 10.94 19.17
N VAL A 18 17.86 9.60 19.10
CA VAL A 18 16.62 8.86 19.08
C VAL A 18 16.18 8.56 20.51
N VAL A 19 14.92 8.84 20.80
CA VAL A 19 14.26 8.55 22.07
C VAL A 19 13.09 7.61 21.88
N THR A 20 12.74 6.83 22.91
CA THR A 20 11.48 6.08 22.91
C THR A 20 10.37 7.04 23.35
N PRO A 21 9.41 7.37 22.50
CA PRO A 21 8.32 8.27 22.85
C PRO A 21 7.33 7.59 23.81
N ARG A 22 6.54 8.42 24.49
CA ARG A 22 5.45 7.93 25.34
C ARG A 22 4.24 7.56 24.47
N PRO A 23 3.39 6.62 24.90
CA PRO A 23 2.20 6.20 24.12
C PRO A 23 1.29 7.35 23.69
N GLU A 24 1.10 8.36 24.56
CA GLU A 24 0.29 9.54 24.25
C GLU A 24 0.85 10.44 23.14
N GLU A 25 2.10 10.23 22.72
CA GLU A 25 2.73 10.97 21.63
C GLU A 25 2.51 10.32 20.25
N ALA A 26 1.75 9.22 20.18
CA ALA A 26 1.42 8.54 18.93
C ALA A 26 0.69 9.48 17.94
N SER A 27 -0.20 10.35 18.43
CA SER A 27 -0.88 11.34 17.59
C SER A 27 0.12 12.29 16.89
N ALA A 28 1.18 12.70 17.56
CA ALA A 28 2.20 13.56 16.96
C ALA A 28 2.96 12.87 15.81
N VAL A 29 3.13 11.53 15.88
CA VAL A 29 3.70 10.74 14.77
C VAL A 29 2.71 10.63 13.62
N LEU A 30 1.41 10.47 13.89
CA LEU A 30 0.38 10.46 12.85
C LEU A 30 0.28 11.81 12.15
N ASP A 31 0.30 12.92 12.89
CA ASP A 31 0.34 14.28 12.33
C ASP A 31 1.61 14.53 11.48
N LEU A 32 2.77 13.99 11.93
CA LEU A 32 4.01 14.02 11.16
C LEU A 32 3.86 13.22 9.84
N ALA A 33 3.26 12.03 9.90
CA ALA A 33 3.02 11.21 8.73
C ALA A 33 2.10 11.91 7.73
N ASP A 34 1.05 12.60 8.20
CA ASP A 34 0.14 13.36 7.34
C ASP A 34 0.84 14.53 6.65
N ARG A 35 1.65 15.31 7.38
CA ARG A 35 2.46 16.38 6.77
C ARG A 35 3.46 15.86 5.75
N ALA A 36 4.12 14.76 6.05
CA ALA A 36 5.07 14.14 5.13
C ALA A 36 4.34 13.59 3.89
N GLY A 37 3.21 12.91 4.09
CA GLY A 37 2.38 12.40 3.01
C GLY A 37 1.86 13.49 2.07
N ALA A 38 1.41 14.61 2.62
CA ALA A 38 0.98 15.77 1.83
C ALA A 38 2.13 16.37 0.99
N ALA A 39 3.35 16.37 1.52
CA ALA A 39 4.53 16.90 0.81
C ALA A 39 5.08 15.94 -0.25
N ASP A 40 4.99 14.64 0.00
CA ASP A 40 5.57 13.59 -0.86
C ASP A 40 4.55 13.04 -1.89
N GLY A 41 3.26 13.31 -1.70
CA GLY A 41 2.17 12.81 -2.55
C GLY A 41 1.74 11.36 -2.26
N HIS A 42 2.25 10.76 -1.18
CA HIS A 42 1.89 9.41 -0.73
C HIS A 42 2.16 9.25 0.78
N PRO A 43 1.38 8.41 1.49
CA PRO A 43 1.55 8.19 2.92
C PRO A 43 2.88 7.46 3.20
N PRO A 44 3.66 7.89 4.22
CA PRO A 44 4.92 7.24 4.59
C PRO A 44 4.76 6.04 5.51
N LEU A 45 3.57 5.81 6.05
CA LEU A 45 3.20 4.70 6.93
C LEU A 45 1.97 4.01 6.37
N SER A 46 1.95 2.67 6.43
CA SER A 46 0.79 1.86 6.06
C SER A 46 -0.40 2.09 7.02
N ASP A 47 -1.61 1.76 6.55
CA ASP A 47 -2.83 1.86 7.37
C ASP A 47 -2.72 0.98 8.62
N GLN A 48 -2.15 -0.21 8.51
CA GLN A 48 -1.92 -1.10 9.65
C GLN A 48 -1.03 -0.45 10.70
N THR A 49 0.09 0.16 10.32
CA THR A 49 0.99 0.87 11.23
C THR A 49 0.28 2.04 11.90
N ARG A 50 -0.50 2.81 11.15
CA ARG A 50 -1.30 3.94 11.67
C ARG A 50 -2.32 3.48 12.71
N VAL A 51 -3.06 2.41 12.42
CA VAL A 51 -4.05 1.83 13.35
C VAL A 51 -3.38 1.32 14.63
N LEU A 52 -2.25 0.62 14.53
CA LEU A 52 -1.52 0.10 15.69
C LEU A 52 -0.95 1.23 16.55
N LEU A 53 -0.40 2.28 15.95
CA LEU A 53 0.05 3.48 16.67
C LEU A 53 -1.12 4.14 17.41
N ALA A 54 -2.25 4.35 16.75
CA ALA A 54 -3.42 5.00 17.34
C ALA A 54 -4.03 4.21 18.51
N ARG A 55 -4.00 2.87 18.44
CA ARG A 55 -4.57 1.98 19.47
C ARG A 55 -3.60 1.64 20.61
N GLY A 56 -2.33 2.07 20.53
CA GLY A 56 -1.31 1.68 21.50
C GLY A 56 -0.94 0.20 21.42
N GLY A 57 -0.84 -0.36 20.20
CA GLY A 57 -0.47 -1.75 19.96
C GLY A 57 0.93 -2.11 20.45
N GLN A 58 1.22 -3.41 20.54
CA GLN A 58 2.57 -3.90 20.84
C GLN A 58 3.47 -3.66 19.61
N LEU A 59 4.27 -2.61 19.68
CA LEU A 59 5.24 -2.25 18.64
C LEU A 59 6.46 -1.60 19.29
N TRP A 60 7.60 -1.63 18.61
CA TRP A 60 8.73 -0.77 18.95
C TRP A 60 8.65 0.48 18.08
N TRP A 61 8.92 1.65 18.67
CA TRP A 61 9.08 2.87 17.92
C TRP A 61 10.08 3.82 18.58
N GLY A 62 10.79 4.57 17.75
CA GLY A 62 11.76 5.57 18.14
C GLY A 62 11.50 6.88 17.44
N ALA A 63 11.78 8.00 18.08
CA ALA A 63 11.57 9.32 17.49
C ALA A 63 12.80 10.23 17.68
N THR A 64 12.96 11.16 16.75
CA THR A 64 13.83 12.32 16.87
C THR A 64 13.00 13.57 17.15
N ARG A 65 13.64 14.59 17.73
CA ARG A 65 12.97 15.85 18.07
C ARG A 65 13.72 17.05 17.50
N GLY A 66 12.94 18.04 17.08
CA GLY A 66 13.43 19.35 16.70
C GLY A 66 13.88 20.18 17.90
N PRO A 67 14.41 21.38 17.64
CA PRO A 67 14.85 22.30 18.70
C PRO A 67 13.72 22.76 19.63
N ASP A 68 12.49 22.74 19.15
CA ASP A 68 11.26 23.05 19.90
C ASP A 68 10.73 21.88 20.73
N GLY A 69 11.40 20.73 20.67
CA GLY A 69 10.98 19.49 21.33
C GLY A 69 9.91 18.69 20.60
N ALA A 70 9.36 19.18 19.48
CA ALA A 70 8.38 18.47 18.67
C ALA A 70 9.02 17.26 17.96
N ILE A 71 8.24 16.21 17.72
CA ILE A 71 8.69 15.05 16.94
C ILE A 71 8.86 15.47 15.47
N ASP A 72 10.09 15.31 14.95
CA ASP A 72 10.48 15.63 13.58
C ASP A 72 10.92 14.41 12.76
N GLY A 73 10.90 13.22 13.37
CA GLY A 73 11.10 11.95 12.70
C GLY A 73 10.68 10.79 13.59
N ALA A 74 10.22 9.71 12.99
CA ALA A 74 9.85 8.47 13.67
C ALA A 74 10.21 7.24 12.84
N ALA A 75 10.56 6.15 13.53
CA ALA A 75 10.67 4.81 12.98
C ALA A 75 9.77 3.87 13.79
N VAL A 76 8.99 3.05 13.11
CA VAL A 76 8.01 2.13 13.72
C VAL A 76 8.28 0.72 13.23
N LEU A 77 8.46 -0.21 14.17
CA LEU A 77 8.63 -1.64 13.90
C LEU A 77 7.37 -2.37 14.37
N VAL A 78 6.60 -2.85 13.43
CA VAL A 78 5.34 -3.56 13.64
C VAL A 78 5.58 -5.07 13.57
N PRO A 79 5.25 -5.85 14.61
CA PRO A 79 5.34 -7.30 14.54
C PRO A 79 4.21 -7.90 13.69
N GLU A 80 4.56 -8.84 12.82
CA GLU A 80 3.65 -9.63 11.98
C GLU A 80 3.95 -11.13 12.17
N GLY A 81 3.36 -11.73 13.21
CA GLY A 81 3.67 -13.11 13.61
C GLY A 81 5.14 -13.30 13.96
N THR A 82 5.86 -14.12 13.20
CA THR A 82 7.32 -14.31 13.34
C THR A 82 8.14 -13.27 12.60
N ALA A 83 7.52 -12.50 11.72
CA ALA A 83 8.13 -11.41 10.96
C ALA A 83 7.93 -10.04 11.63
N ALA A 84 8.52 -9.01 11.04
CA ALA A 84 8.27 -7.63 11.40
C ALA A 84 8.38 -6.70 10.18
N VAL A 85 7.68 -5.59 10.23
CA VAL A 85 7.73 -4.53 9.23
C VAL A 85 8.27 -3.26 9.87
N LEU A 86 9.27 -2.66 9.25
CA LEU A 86 9.84 -1.37 9.63
C LEU A 86 9.42 -0.29 8.62
N GLU A 87 8.86 0.77 9.12
CA GLU A 87 8.54 1.99 8.37
C GLU A 87 9.17 3.20 9.07
N LEU A 88 9.53 4.24 8.28
CA LEU A 88 10.25 5.40 8.78
C LEU A 88 9.75 6.67 8.09
N VAL A 89 9.51 7.72 8.88
CA VAL A 89 9.12 9.04 8.40
C VAL A 89 10.02 10.12 8.99
N VAL A 90 10.37 11.14 8.18
CA VAL A 90 11.07 12.35 8.62
C VAL A 90 10.33 13.56 8.05
N ASP A 91 10.06 14.53 8.92
CA ASP A 91 9.45 15.80 8.53
C ASP A 91 10.20 16.39 7.33
N PRO A 92 9.51 16.79 6.27
CA PRO A 92 10.14 17.36 5.08
C PRO A 92 11.15 18.47 5.40
N ALA A 93 10.85 19.32 6.40
CA ALA A 93 11.72 20.41 6.84
C ALA A 93 12.96 19.95 7.63
N ALA A 94 12.92 18.74 8.22
CA ALA A 94 14.01 18.17 9.03
C ALA A 94 14.83 17.11 8.25
N ARG A 95 14.67 17.01 6.94
CA ARG A 95 15.45 16.09 6.08
C ARG A 95 16.86 16.61 5.85
N ARG A 96 17.77 15.69 5.52
CA ARG A 96 19.18 15.96 5.14
C ARG A 96 20.09 16.47 6.27
N ILE A 97 19.63 16.38 7.51
CA ILE A 97 20.40 16.74 8.73
C ILE A 97 20.63 15.52 9.65
N GLY A 98 20.60 14.30 9.09
CA GLY A 98 20.95 13.07 9.84
C GLY A 98 19.80 12.35 10.55
N ARG A 99 18.56 12.93 10.62
CA ARG A 99 17.42 12.33 11.33
C ARG A 99 17.11 10.90 10.86
N GLY A 100 16.95 10.70 9.54
CA GLY A 100 16.66 9.38 8.98
C GLY A 100 17.78 8.36 9.24
N THR A 101 19.03 8.78 9.24
CA THR A 101 20.16 7.91 9.57
C THR A 101 20.12 7.47 11.03
N ALA A 102 19.92 8.39 11.96
CA ALA A 102 19.83 8.08 13.39
C ALA A 102 18.67 7.12 13.69
N LEU A 103 17.50 7.35 13.07
CA LEU A 103 16.33 6.48 13.20
C LEU A 103 16.58 5.08 12.64
N ALA A 104 17.19 4.98 11.46
CA ALA A 104 17.51 3.69 10.85
C ALA A 104 18.55 2.91 11.67
N ASP A 105 19.58 3.58 12.22
CA ASP A 105 20.58 2.97 13.10
C ASP A 105 19.92 2.46 14.40
N ALA A 106 19.01 3.22 15.01
CA ALA A 106 18.27 2.80 16.21
C ALA A 106 17.31 1.64 15.93
N ALA A 107 16.58 1.69 14.81
CA ALA A 107 15.70 0.61 14.39
C ALA A 107 16.48 -0.68 14.13
N ALA A 108 17.64 -0.59 13.46
CA ALA A 108 18.50 -1.75 13.23
C ALA A 108 19.03 -2.36 14.54
N ALA A 109 19.27 -1.55 15.58
CA ALA A 109 19.60 -2.06 16.91
C ALA A 109 18.40 -2.81 17.53
N ALA A 110 17.22 -2.21 17.50
CA ALA A 110 16.00 -2.84 18.01
C ALA A 110 15.68 -4.17 17.33
N VAL A 111 15.84 -4.25 16.01
CA VAL A 111 15.66 -5.50 15.24
C VAL A 111 16.63 -6.59 15.71
N ARG A 112 17.91 -6.24 15.97
CA ARG A 112 18.89 -7.18 16.54
C ARG A 112 18.50 -7.65 17.93
N ASP A 113 18.10 -6.73 18.81
CA ASP A 113 17.71 -7.03 20.18
C ASP A 113 16.48 -7.97 20.22
N LEU A 114 15.62 -7.88 19.24
CA LEU A 114 14.46 -8.77 19.06
C LEU A 114 14.78 -10.07 18.32
N ALA A 115 16.03 -10.27 17.88
CA ALA A 115 16.47 -11.41 17.06
C ALA A 115 15.59 -11.65 15.81
N ARG A 116 15.20 -10.57 15.11
CA ARG A 116 14.30 -10.61 13.94
C ARG A 116 14.97 -10.16 12.64
N GLU A 117 16.29 -10.18 12.57
CA GLU A 117 17.04 -9.63 11.43
C GLU A 117 16.71 -10.27 10.09
N GLU A 118 16.50 -11.60 10.08
CA GLU A 118 16.18 -12.36 8.86
C GLU A 118 14.71 -12.25 8.44
N THR A 119 13.82 -11.88 9.37
CA THR A 119 12.38 -11.85 9.15
C THR A 119 11.82 -10.42 9.09
N THR A 120 12.67 -9.40 9.28
CA THR A 120 12.25 -8.00 9.18
C THR A 120 12.33 -7.51 7.75
N SER A 121 11.23 -6.98 7.27
CA SER A 121 11.16 -6.21 6.03
C SER A 121 11.05 -4.71 6.32
N VAL A 122 11.58 -3.90 5.41
CA VAL A 122 11.53 -2.43 5.48
C VAL A 122 10.79 -1.92 4.28
N TRP A 123 9.69 -1.20 4.48
CA TRP A 123 8.97 -0.55 3.40
C TRP A 123 9.47 0.88 3.17
N ALA A 124 9.70 1.19 1.91
CA ALA A 124 9.99 2.54 1.42
C ALA A 124 8.86 2.97 0.48
N HIS A 125 7.87 3.64 1.06
CA HIS A 125 6.75 4.17 0.31
C HIS A 125 7.21 5.32 -0.60
N GLY A 126 6.78 5.28 -1.87
CA GLY A 126 7.15 6.24 -2.91
C GLY A 126 8.61 6.18 -3.36
N MET A 127 9.41 5.21 -2.91
CA MET A 127 10.81 5.01 -3.29
C MET A 127 11.66 6.28 -3.21
N LEU A 128 11.45 7.10 -2.19
CA LEU A 128 12.19 8.34 -2.02
C LEU A 128 13.72 8.11 -2.04
N PRO A 129 14.52 8.98 -2.68
CA PRO A 129 15.97 8.79 -2.74
C PRO A 129 16.66 8.68 -1.38
N GLY A 130 16.04 9.23 -0.32
CA GLY A 130 16.50 9.09 1.07
C GLY A 130 16.39 7.67 1.58
N ALA A 131 15.24 7.02 1.36
CA ALA A 131 14.98 5.64 1.75
C ALA A 131 15.91 4.66 1.03
N VAL A 132 16.08 4.82 -0.28
CA VAL A 132 17.02 4.00 -1.08
C VAL A 132 18.45 4.09 -0.54
N ARG A 133 18.91 5.30 -0.17
CA ARG A 133 20.25 5.47 0.44
C ARG A 133 20.36 4.80 1.80
N LEU A 134 19.33 4.89 2.65
CA LEU A 134 19.32 4.24 3.96
C LEU A 134 19.33 2.73 3.82
N ALA A 135 18.51 2.15 2.94
CA ALA A 135 18.50 0.72 2.67
C ALA A 135 19.91 0.22 2.25
N ARG A 136 20.54 0.88 1.29
CA ARG A 136 21.92 0.54 0.85
C ARG A 136 22.95 0.67 1.98
N ARG A 137 22.86 1.71 2.84
CA ARG A 137 23.75 1.90 3.98
C ARG A 137 23.66 0.74 4.97
N HIS A 138 22.47 0.16 5.14
CA HIS A 138 22.24 -0.97 6.04
C HIS A 138 22.40 -2.34 5.36
N GLY A 139 22.88 -2.38 4.11
CA GLY A 139 23.08 -3.62 3.37
C GLY A 139 21.77 -4.35 3.05
N LEU A 140 20.68 -3.62 2.89
CA LEU A 140 19.39 -4.17 2.53
C LEU A 140 19.23 -4.16 1.00
N GLU A 141 18.64 -5.22 0.47
CA GLU A 141 18.33 -5.37 -0.95
C GLU A 141 16.83 -5.29 -1.22
N PRO A 142 16.40 -4.72 -2.36
CA PRO A 142 15.00 -4.71 -2.73
C PRO A 142 14.56 -6.14 -3.07
N VAL A 143 13.48 -6.59 -2.44
CA VAL A 143 12.91 -7.94 -2.65
C VAL A 143 11.53 -7.92 -3.27
N ARG A 144 10.83 -6.78 -3.23
CA ARG A 144 9.52 -6.58 -3.82
C ARG A 144 9.36 -5.11 -4.21
N GLU A 145 8.74 -4.84 -5.34
CA GLU A 145 8.29 -3.53 -5.77
C GLU A 145 6.78 -3.58 -6.02
N LEU A 146 6.01 -2.83 -5.24
CA LEU A 146 4.58 -2.68 -5.42
C LEU A 146 4.31 -1.38 -6.18
N ARG A 147 3.74 -1.48 -7.37
CA ARG A 147 3.38 -0.35 -8.22
C ARG A 147 1.97 0.09 -7.96
N ARG A 148 1.78 1.38 -7.74
CA ARG A 148 0.47 2.02 -7.85
C ARG A 148 0.36 2.60 -9.26
N MET A 149 -0.58 2.10 -10.03
CA MET A 149 -0.86 2.62 -11.37
C MET A 149 -2.19 3.38 -11.35
N ARG A 150 -2.30 4.42 -12.17
CA ARG A 150 -3.47 5.29 -12.23
C ARG A 150 -3.99 5.42 -13.65
N LEU A 151 -5.31 5.29 -13.80
CA LEU A 151 -6.03 5.60 -15.03
C LEU A 151 -6.62 7.01 -14.89
N SER A 152 -6.29 7.88 -15.82
CA SER A 152 -6.79 9.27 -15.84
C SER A 152 -8.27 9.32 -16.25
N HIS A 153 -8.93 10.43 -15.88
CA HIS A 153 -10.32 10.70 -16.30
C HIS A 153 -10.51 10.59 -17.83
N ALA A 154 -9.56 11.14 -18.60
CA ALA A 154 -9.63 11.10 -20.06
C ALA A 154 -9.55 9.67 -20.61
N ALA A 155 -8.69 8.82 -20.04
CA ALA A 155 -8.58 7.42 -20.42
C ALA A 155 -9.80 6.61 -19.99
N LEU A 156 -10.35 6.88 -18.80
CA LEU A 156 -11.58 6.26 -18.29
C LEU A 156 -12.79 6.57 -19.21
N ALA A 157 -12.89 7.79 -19.71
CA ALA A 157 -13.94 8.20 -20.66
C ALA A 157 -13.78 7.57 -22.05
N ALA A 158 -12.63 7.04 -22.41
CA ALA A 158 -12.30 6.49 -23.73
C ALA A 158 -12.16 4.96 -23.73
N LEU A 159 -12.68 4.27 -22.73
CA LEU A 159 -12.56 2.81 -22.62
C LEU A 159 -13.20 2.08 -23.80
N PRO A 160 -12.57 1.01 -24.31
CA PRO A 160 -13.17 0.14 -25.31
C PRO A 160 -14.32 -0.69 -24.71
N GLU A 161 -15.19 -1.21 -25.57
CA GLU A 161 -16.27 -2.10 -25.18
C GLU A 161 -15.76 -3.39 -24.52
N VAL A 162 -16.53 -3.91 -23.56
CA VAL A 162 -16.30 -5.22 -22.96
C VAL A 162 -16.60 -6.32 -23.96
N ARG A 163 -15.66 -7.23 -24.15
CA ARG A 163 -15.86 -8.43 -25.00
C ARG A 163 -15.57 -9.67 -24.17
N LEU A 164 -16.60 -10.48 -23.98
CA LEU A 164 -16.51 -11.77 -23.31
C LEU A 164 -16.24 -12.89 -24.31
N ALA A 165 -15.60 -13.96 -23.83
CA ALA A 165 -15.54 -15.20 -24.57
C ALA A 165 -16.91 -15.83 -24.67
N ASP A 166 -17.14 -16.62 -25.72
CA ASP A 166 -18.40 -17.36 -25.92
C ASP A 166 -18.69 -18.30 -24.75
N GLY A 167 -19.92 -18.32 -24.29
CA GLY A 167 -20.37 -19.14 -23.16
C GLY A 167 -19.95 -18.59 -21.78
N VAL A 168 -19.54 -17.33 -21.70
CA VAL A 168 -19.25 -16.63 -20.43
C VAL A 168 -20.19 -15.45 -20.25
N ALA A 169 -20.81 -15.36 -19.08
CA ALA A 169 -21.63 -14.22 -18.67
C ALA A 169 -21.01 -13.48 -17.50
N LEU A 170 -21.25 -12.16 -17.44
CA LEU A 170 -20.94 -11.33 -16.26
C LEU A 170 -22.20 -11.12 -15.44
N ARG A 171 -22.02 -11.15 -14.11
CA ARG A 171 -23.04 -10.80 -13.13
C ARG A 171 -22.42 -10.22 -11.85
N GLY A 172 -23.21 -9.55 -11.04
CA GLY A 172 -22.82 -9.15 -9.70
C GLY A 172 -22.73 -10.35 -8.75
N PHE A 173 -22.06 -10.14 -7.65
CA PHE A 173 -21.95 -11.07 -6.52
C PHE A 173 -23.29 -11.11 -5.77
N VAL A 174 -23.72 -12.29 -5.33
CA VAL A 174 -24.94 -12.49 -4.55
C VAL A 174 -24.58 -12.92 -3.13
N PRO A 175 -24.66 -12.00 -2.13
CA PRO A 175 -24.40 -12.34 -0.73
C PRO A 175 -25.28 -13.51 -0.27
N GLY A 176 -24.67 -14.43 0.48
CA GLY A 176 -25.33 -15.66 0.96
C GLY A 176 -25.32 -16.82 -0.06
N GLN A 177 -24.78 -16.61 -1.27
CA GLN A 177 -24.72 -17.64 -2.32
C GLN A 177 -23.31 -17.84 -2.91
N ASP A 178 -22.56 -16.76 -3.14
CA ASP A 178 -21.35 -16.81 -3.97
C ASP A 178 -20.04 -16.89 -3.19
N GLU A 179 -20.06 -16.74 -1.86
CA GLU A 179 -18.85 -16.57 -1.05
C GLU A 179 -17.86 -17.72 -1.21
N GLN A 180 -18.37 -18.98 -1.14
CA GLN A 180 -17.47 -20.13 -1.25
C GLN A 180 -16.90 -20.24 -2.66
N ALA A 181 -17.72 -20.07 -3.68
CA ALA A 181 -17.27 -20.12 -5.07
C ALA A 181 -16.28 -19.00 -5.40
N TRP A 182 -16.48 -17.80 -4.82
CA TRP A 182 -15.53 -16.68 -4.93
C TRP A 182 -14.20 -17.00 -4.22
N LEU A 183 -14.24 -17.52 -2.99
CA LEU A 183 -13.04 -17.92 -2.25
C LEU A 183 -12.22 -18.96 -3.00
N ASP A 184 -12.89 -19.96 -3.61
CA ASP A 184 -12.22 -21.00 -4.39
C ASP A 184 -11.49 -20.42 -5.61
N VAL A 185 -12.14 -19.50 -6.35
CA VAL A 185 -11.53 -18.82 -7.49
C VAL A 185 -10.41 -17.87 -7.04
N ASN A 186 -10.61 -17.15 -5.94
CA ASN A 186 -9.59 -16.28 -5.38
C ASN A 186 -8.33 -17.06 -4.99
N ALA A 187 -8.48 -18.15 -4.23
CA ALA A 187 -7.37 -19.01 -3.83
C ALA A 187 -6.62 -19.58 -5.05
N ALA A 188 -7.35 -19.99 -6.08
CA ALA A 188 -6.74 -20.51 -7.30
C ALA A 188 -6.03 -19.43 -8.13
N ALA A 189 -6.61 -18.24 -8.25
CA ALA A 189 -6.04 -17.13 -9.01
C ALA A 189 -4.79 -16.52 -8.34
N PHE A 190 -4.70 -16.59 -7.00
CA PHE A 190 -3.66 -16.01 -6.18
C PHE A 190 -2.84 -17.05 -5.41
N ALA A 191 -2.70 -18.27 -5.97
CA ALA A 191 -2.00 -19.38 -5.29
C ALA A 191 -0.55 -19.02 -4.89
N ASP A 192 0.12 -18.18 -5.67
CA ASP A 192 1.49 -17.71 -5.42
C ASP A 192 1.55 -16.39 -4.59
N HIS A 193 0.38 -15.82 -4.23
CA HIS A 193 0.31 -14.58 -3.45
C HIS A 193 -0.14 -14.90 -2.01
N PRO A 194 0.77 -14.87 -1.03
CA PRO A 194 0.52 -15.44 0.31
C PRO A 194 -0.62 -14.75 1.07
N GLU A 195 -0.84 -13.47 0.85
CA GLU A 195 -1.91 -12.71 1.53
C GLU A 195 -3.25 -12.91 0.84
N GLN A 196 -3.35 -12.59 -0.46
CA GLN A 196 -4.60 -12.64 -1.21
C GLN A 196 -5.12 -14.07 -1.40
N GLY A 197 -4.23 -15.04 -1.67
CA GLY A 197 -4.62 -16.44 -1.90
C GLY A 197 -5.08 -17.18 -0.64
N SER A 198 -4.76 -16.67 0.56
CA SER A 198 -5.11 -17.30 1.83
C SER A 198 -6.35 -16.73 2.52
N LEU A 199 -7.11 -15.85 1.84
CA LEU A 199 -8.32 -15.26 2.41
C LEU A 199 -9.32 -16.33 2.86
N THR A 200 -9.80 -16.16 4.09
CA THR A 200 -10.81 -17.03 4.71
C THR A 200 -12.21 -16.45 4.53
N ARG A 201 -13.22 -17.24 4.91
CA ARG A 201 -14.61 -16.76 4.96
C ARG A 201 -14.76 -15.57 5.91
N ALA A 202 -14.09 -15.57 7.06
CA ALA A 202 -14.14 -14.46 8.01
C ALA A 202 -13.51 -13.19 7.41
N ASP A 203 -12.41 -13.30 6.69
CA ASP A 203 -11.78 -12.18 6.01
C ASP A 203 -12.69 -11.58 4.91
N LEU A 204 -13.46 -12.43 4.21
CA LEU A 204 -14.43 -11.96 3.24
C LEU A 204 -15.62 -11.27 3.93
N ASP A 205 -16.16 -11.86 5.00
CA ASP A 205 -17.27 -11.30 5.76
C ASP A 205 -16.88 -9.92 6.35
N ASP A 206 -15.66 -9.76 6.86
CA ASP A 206 -15.14 -8.48 7.37
C ASP A 206 -15.10 -7.42 6.25
N ARG A 207 -14.64 -7.78 5.04
CA ARG A 207 -14.61 -6.85 3.89
C ARG A 207 -16.01 -6.50 3.39
N MET A 208 -16.95 -7.45 3.47
CA MET A 208 -18.35 -7.21 3.11
C MET A 208 -19.08 -6.33 4.14
N ALA A 209 -18.55 -6.18 5.34
CA ALA A 209 -19.08 -5.29 6.37
C ALA A 209 -18.54 -3.84 6.25
N GLU A 210 -17.56 -3.59 5.41
CA GLU A 210 -17.02 -2.24 5.18
C GLU A 210 -18.01 -1.36 4.41
N ASP A 211 -18.03 -0.07 4.72
CA ASP A 211 -18.96 0.90 4.15
C ASP A 211 -18.84 1.07 2.63
N TRP A 212 -17.68 0.76 2.06
CA TRP A 212 -17.42 0.82 0.62
C TRP A 212 -17.90 -0.43 -0.13
N PHE A 213 -18.28 -1.52 0.57
CA PHE A 213 -18.69 -2.76 -0.09
C PHE A 213 -19.94 -2.56 -0.92
N ASP A 214 -19.86 -2.94 -2.20
CA ASP A 214 -20.95 -2.96 -3.14
C ASP A 214 -21.01 -4.35 -3.82
N ALA A 215 -22.06 -5.10 -3.57
CA ALA A 215 -22.22 -6.44 -4.15
C ALA A 215 -22.23 -6.42 -5.68
N ASP A 216 -22.85 -5.39 -6.27
CA ASP A 216 -22.80 -5.18 -7.71
C ASP A 216 -21.42 -4.70 -8.20
N GLY A 217 -20.58 -4.17 -7.34
CA GLY A 217 -19.17 -3.81 -7.59
C GLY A 217 -18.22 -5.00 -7.55
N LEU A 218 -18.66 -6.15 -7.06
CA LEU A 218 -17.94 -7.42 -7.15
C LEU A 218 -18.49 -8.22 -8.34
N LEU A 219 -17.91 -7.99 -9.51
CA LEU A 219 -18.30 -8.62 -10.76
C LEU A 219 -17.74 -10.04 -10.87
N LEU A 220 -18.57 -10.98 -11.28
CA LEU A 220 -18.23 -12.39 -11.45
C LEU A 220 -18.36 -12.78 -12.91
N ALA A 221 -17.33 -13.42 -13.48
CA ALA A 221 -17.40 -14.10 -14.77
C ALA A 221 -17.80 -15.56 -14.54
N ALA A 222 -18.95 -15.97 -14.99
CA ALA A 222 -19.48 -17.32 -14.84
C ALA A 222 -19.64 -18.02 -16.18
N ARG A 223 -19.37 -19.32 -16.23
CA ARG A 223 -19.65 -20.14 -17.42
C ARG A 223 -21.14 -20.40 -17.50
N GLU A 224 -21.76 -20.06 -18.64
CA GLU A 224 -23.19 -20.16 -18.82
C GLU A 224 -23.72 -21.60 -18.69
N ALA A 225 -22.93 -22.60 -19.10
CA ALA A 225 -23.35 -24.00 -19.14
C ALA A 225 -23.64 -24.62 -17.77
N ASP A 226 -22.94 -24.18 -16.72
CA ASP A 226 -23.00 -24.78 -15.38
C ASP A 226 -22.91 -23.79 -14.23
N GLY A 227 -22.77 -22.50 -14.52
CA GLY A 227 -22.64 -21.43 -13.51
C GLY A 227 -21.30 -21.37 -12.79
N ARG A 228 -20.30 -22.20 -13.17
CA ARG A 228 -18.98 -22.20 -12.56
C ARG A 228 -18.32 -20.84 -12.71
N LEU A 229 -17.80 -20.29 -11.61
CA LEU A 229 -17.02 -19.05 -11.63
C LEU A 229 -15.66 -19.27 -12.27
N LEU A 230 -15.30 -18.39 -13.17
CA LEU A 230 -14.05 -18.40 -13.94
C LEU A 230 -13.11 -17.26 -13.56
N GLY A 231 -13.64 -16.21 -12.96
CA GLY A 231 -12.87 -15.05 -12.52
C GLY A 231 -13.77 -13.99 -11.92
N PHE A 232 -13.16 -12.94 -11.42
CA PHE A 232 -13.86 -11.83 -10.78
C PHE A 232 -13.08 -10.51 -10.93
N HIS A 233 -13.80 -9.40 -10.76
CA HIS A 233 -13.25 -8.08 -10.53
C HIS A 233 -14.00 -7.44 -9.35
N TRP A 234 -13.30 -7.10 -8.29
CA TRP A 234 -13.82 -6.37 -7.16
C TRP A 234 -13.40 -4.91 -7.26
N THR A 235 -14.37 -4.01 -7.40
CA THR A 235 -14.16 -2.57 -7.41
C THR A 235 -14.32 -2.02 -6.00
N LYS A 236 -13.56 -0.97 -5.67
CA LYS A 236 -13.70 -0.23 -4.41
C LYS A 236 -13.87 1.25 -4.70
N VAL A 237 -14.91 1.85 -4.15
CA VAL A 237 -15.15 3.30 -4.18
C VAL A 237 -15.62 3.71 -2.79
N GLU A 238 -14.82 4.52 -2.09
CA GLU A 238 -15.20 4.99 -0.76
C GLU A 238 -16.45 5.89 -0.82
N PRO A 239 -17.36 5.83 0.16
CA PRO A 239 -18.61 6.59 0.15
C PRO A 239 -18.40 8.12 0.02
N ASP A 240 -17.37 8.65 0.66
CA ASP A 240 -16.98 10.06 0.68
C ASP A 240 -15.94 10.42 -0.39
N ALA A 241 -15.62 9.48 -1.31
CA ALA A 241 -14.70 9.74 -2.41
C ALA A 241 -15.16 10.98 -3.21
N GLY A 242 -14.23 11.92 -3.40
CA GLY A 242 -14.50 13.16 -4.13
C GLY A 242 -14.97 14.36 -3.28
N ALA A 243 -15.11 14.21 -1.95
CA ALA A 243 -15.53 15.31 -1.07
C ALA A 243 -14.52 16.47 -1.08
N ASP A 244 -13.22 16.19 -1.12
CA ASP A 244 -12.12 17.16 -1.07
C ASP A 244 -11.20 17.10 -2.30
N GLY A 245 -11.66 16.50 -3.42
CA GLY A 245 -10.83 16.33 -4.62
C GLY A 245 -11.48 15.41 -5.66
N PRO A 246 -10.70 14.83 -6.57
CA PRO A 246 -11.22 13.89 -7.54
C PRO A 246 -11.78 12.64 -6.85
N ARG A 247 -12.92 12.14 -7.35
CA ARG A 247 -13.49 10.87 -6.90
C ARG A 247 -12.61 9.73 -7.38
N VAL A 248 -11.92 9.08 -6.47
CA VAL A 248 -10.99 7.99 -6.76
C VAL A 248 -11.70 6.65 -6.57
N GLY A 249 -11.64 5.80 -7.60
CA GLY A 249 -11.99 4.38 -7.50
C GLY A 249 -10.75 3.51 -7.48
N GLU A 250 -10.90 2.26 -7.09
CA GLU A 250 -9.80 1.31 -7.03
C GLU A 250 -10.20 -0.03 -7.69
N VAL A 251 -9.30 -0.56 -8.51
CA VAL A 251 -9.31 -1.99 -8.87
C VAL A 251 -8.80 -2.74 -7.64
N TYR A 252 -9.72 -3.11 -6.72
CA TYR A 252 -9.36 -3.71 -5.44
C TYR A 252 -8.76 -5.10 -5.61
N ALA A 253 -9.39 -5.96 -6.44
CA ALA A 253 -8.82 -7.25 -6.83
C ALA A 253 -9.38 -7.73 -8.17
N VAL A 254 -8.52 -8.31 -9.01
CA VAL A 254 -8.92 -9.03 -10.23
C VAL A 254 -8.27 -10.39 -10.24
N GLY A 255 -9.07 -11.44 -10.30
CA GLY A 255 -8.60 -12.82 -10.33
C GLY A 255 -9.24 -13.59 -11.49
N VAL A 256 -8.44 -14.43 -12.15
CA VAL A 256 -8.92 -15.38 -13.19
C VAL A 256 -8.42 -16.76 -12.83
N SER A 257 -9.34 -17.74 -12.77
CA SER A 257 -8.99 -19.14 -12.54
C SER A 257 -7.93 -19.60 -13.55
N PRO A 258 -6.91 -20.36 -13.14
CA PRO A 258 -5.93 -20.93 -14.06
C PRO A 258 -6.56 -21.69 -15.22
N ASP A 259 -7.65 -22.39 -14.97
CA ASP A 259 -8.40 -23.15 -15.99
C ASP A 259 -9.08 -22.26 -17.07
N ALA A 260 -9.20 -20.96 -16.80
CA ALA A 260 -9.85 -19.99 -17.69
C ALA A 260 -8.85 -18.98 -18.27
N GLN A 261 -7.56 -19.20 -18.09
CA GLN A 261 -6.52 -18.38 -18.71
C GLN A 261 -6.56 -18.55 -20.24
N GLY A 262 -6.13 -17.49 -20.95
CA GLY A 262 -6.16 -17.48 -22.41
C GLY A 262 -7.52 -17.08 -23.04
N LEU A 263 -8.61 -17.02 -22.26
CA LEU A 263 -9.93 -16.58 -22.72
C LEU A 263 -10.11 -15.05 -22.76
N GLY A 264 -9.08 -14.27 -22.44
CA GLY A 264 -9.15 -12.80 -22.39
C GLY A 264 -9.96 -12.25 -21.21
N LEU A 265 -10.31 -13.10 -20.22
CA LEU A 265 -11.16 -12.72 -19.09
C LEU A 265 -10.56 -11.62 -18.21
N GLY A 266 -9.24 -11.62 -17.99
CA GLY A 266 -8.59 -10.57 -17.21
C GLY A 266 -8.87 -9.17 -17.79
N ARG A 267 -8.75 -9.02 -19.12
CA ARG A 267 -9.07 -7.76 -19.80
C ARG A 267 -10.55 -7.43 -19.74
N ALA A 268 -11.43 -8.40 -19.99
CA ALA A 268 -12.87 -8.20 -20.00
C ALA A 268 -13.39 -7.80 -18.62
N LEU A 269 -12.94 -8.48 -17.56
CA LEU A 269 -13.29 -8.18 -16.17
C LEU A 269 -12.77 -6.79 -15.75
N THR A 270 -11.51 -6.47 -16.08
CA THR A 270 -10.96 -5.14 -15.78
C THR A 270 -11.78 -4.06 -16.45
N LEU A 271 -12.09 -4.20 -17.75
CA LEU A 271 -12.94 -3.23 -18.48
C LEU A 271 -14.32 -3.11 -17.86
N ALA A 272 -14.98 -4.22 -17.50
CA ALA A 272 -16.31 -4.20 -16.90
C ALA A 272 -16.34 -3.40 -15.59
N GLY A 273 -15.36 -3.62 -14.70
CA GLY A 273 -15.27 -2.84 -13.48
C GLY A 273 -14.92 -1.36 -13.71
N LEU A 274 -14.06 -1.06 -14.68
CA LEU A 274 -13.77 0.33 -15.07
C LEU A 274 -15.01 1.06 -15.60
N HIS A 275 -15.82 0.42 -16.46
CA HIS A 275 -17.09 0.98 -16.94
C HIS A 275 -18.05 1.25 -15.77
N ARG A 276 -18.18 0.29 -14.84
CA ARG A 276 -19.02 0.48 -13.65
C ARG A 276 -18.55 1.68 -12.80
N MET A 277 -17.25 1.80 -12.55
CA MET A 277 -16.72 2.96 -11.81
C MET A 277 -16.95 4.28 -12.55
N ALA A 278 -16.85 4.29 -13.88
CA ALA A 278 -17.19 5.46 -14.69
C ALA A 278 -18.66 5.83 -14.56
N GLU A 279 -19.59 4.85 -14.55
CA GLU A 279 -21.03 5.05 -14.34
C GLU A 279 -21.34 5.62 -12.94
N GLN A 280 -20.50 5.29 -11.93
CA GLN A 280 -20.58 5.84 -10.58
C GLN A 280 -19.97 7.24 -10.44
N GLY A 281 -19.48 7.83 -11.54
CA GLY A 281 -18.90 9.18 -11.56
C GLY A 281 -17.50 9.25 -10.95
N VAL A 282 -16.73 8.15 -10.99
CA VAL A 282 -15.33 8.13 -10.59
C VAL A 282 -14.50 8.95 -11.59
N ASP A 283 -13.61 9.80 -11.09
CA ASP A 283 -12.75 10.65 -11.92
C ASP A 283 -11.46 9.97 -12.33
N VAL A 284 -10.86 9.20 -11.43
CA VAL A 284 -9.61 8.46 -11.67
C VAL A 284 -9.69 7.10 -11.01
N VAL A 285 -8.99 6.12 -11.57
CA VAL A 285 -8.94 4.77 -11.00
C VAL A 285 -7.51 4.39 -10.67
N ASP A 286 -7.29 3.94 -9.45
CA ASP A 286 -6.02 3.41 -9.00
C ASP A 286 -6.05 1.87 -8.93
N LEU A 287 -4.88 1.28 -8.99
CA LEU A 287 -4.65 -0.12 -8.67
C LEU A 287 -3.25 -0.32 -8.10
N TYR A 288 -3.09 -1.42 -7.37
CA TYR A 288 -1.79 -1.88 -6.90
C TYR A 288 -1.42 -3.19 -7.60
N VAL A 289 -0.18 -3.31 -8.04
CA VAL A 289 0.32 -4.50 -8.74
C VAL A 289 1.81 -4.71 -8.46
N ASP A 290 2.20 -5.94 -8.19
CA ASP A 290 3.61 -6.29 -8.07
C ASP A 290 4.33 -6.10 -9.42
N ALA A 291 5.53 -5.51 -9.38
CA ALA A 291 6.29 -5.18 -10.59
C ALA A 291 6.72 -6.43 -11.38
N ASP A 292 6.86 -7.56 -10.71
CA ASP A 292 7.19 -8.86 -11.31
C ASP A 292 5.98 -9.55 -11.96
N ASN A 293 4.76 -9.13 -11.65
CA ASN A 293 3.55 -9.54 -12.37
C ASN A 293 3.48 -8.83 -13.73
N THR A 294 4.42 -9.16 -14.60
CA THR A 294 4.58 -8.51 -15.91
C THR A 294 3.34 -8.61 -16.80
N ALA A 295 2.57 -9.70 -16.66
CA ALA A 295 1.33 -9.90 -17.42
C ALA A 295 0.24 -8.90 -17.00
N ALA A 296 0.03 -8.71 -15.70
CA ALA A 296 -0.92 -7.73 -15.19
C ALA A 296 -0.49 -6.29 -15.51
N VAL A 297 0.80 -5.96 -15.30
CA VAL A 297 1.36 -4.65 -15.66
C VAL A 297 1.13 -4.34 -17.14
N ALA A 298 1.41 -5.29 -18.04
CA ALA A 298 1.19 -5.11 -19.47
C ALA A 298 -0.31 -4.93 -19.82
N LEU A 299 -1.19 -5.69 -19.15
CA LEU A 299 -2.63 -5.56 -19.31
C LEU A 299 -3.09 -4.14 -18.92
N TYR A 300 -2.73 -3.67 -17.73
CA TYR A 300 -3.14 -2.36 -17.24
C TYR A 300 -2.55 -1.22 -18.08
N ALA A 301 -1.29 -1.30 -18.48
CA ALA A 301 -0.68 -0.33 -19.39
C ALA A 301 -1.42 -0.30 -20.75
N SER A 302 -1.87 -1.45 -21.28
CA SER A 302 -2.65 -1.53 -22.53
C SER A 302 -4.04 -0.89 -22.43
N LEU A 303 -4.55 -0.68 -21.19
CA LEU A 303 -5.82 -0.02 -20.89
C LEU A 303 -5.63 1.48 -20.60
N GLY A 304 -4.39 1.98 -20.59
CA GLY A 304 -4.08 3.39 -20.37
C GLY A 304 -3.70 3.73 -18.92
N PHE A 305 -3.49 2.73 -18.06
CA PHE A 305 -2.92 3.00 -16.73
C PHE A 305 -1.45 3.39 -16.87
N GLU A 306 -1.06 4.40 -16.11
CA GLU A 306 0.31 4.88 -16.02
C GLU A 306 0.86 4.67 -14.60
N LEU A 307 2.17 4.51 -14.47
CA LEU A 307 2.82 4.42 -13.15
C LEU A 307 2.62 5.75 -12.41
N PHE A 308 1.96 5.70 -11.26
CA PHE A 308 1.70 6.86 -10.41
C PHE A 308 2.67 6.94 -9.22
N ALA A 309 2.91 5.81 -8.58
CA ALA A 309 3.85 5.66 -7.48
C ALA A 309 4.38 4.23 -7.43
N ALA A 310 5.47 4.02 -6.70
CA ALA A 310 6.00 2.69 -6.43
C ALA A 310 6.52 2.63 -5.00
N ASP A 311 6.23 1.52 -4.33
CA ASP A 311 6.74 1.20 -3.00
C ASP A 311 7.72 0.05 -3.12
N ALA A 312 8.80 0.09 -2.36
CA ALA A 312 9.79 -0.98 -2.36
C ALA A 312 9.91 -1.61 -0.97
N GLN A 313 9.88 -2.92 -0.93
CA GLN A 313 10.20 -3.69 0.24
C GLN A 313 11.66 -4.14 0.17
N TYR A 314 12.38 -3.89 1.26
CA TYR A 314 13.78 -4.25 1.40
C TYR A 314 13.93 -5.30 2.49
N ARG A 315 14.89 -6.21 2.32
CA ARG A 315 15.31 -7.20 3.32
C ARG A 315 16.83 -7.34 3.35
N ARG A 316 17.33 -7.96 4.41
CA ARG A 316 18.71 -8.43 4.43
C ARG A 316 18.83 -9.63 3.48
N PRO A 317 19.91 -9.72 2.66
CA PRO A 317 20.18 -10.87 1.79
C PRO A 317 20.29 -12.18 2.53
#